data_1a4dbb52e416f07839268bafa8adf880
#
_entry.id   1a4dbb52e416f07839268bafa8adf880
#
_cell.length_a   1.000
_cell.length_b   1.000
_cell.length_c   1.000
_cell.angle_alpha   90.00
_cell.angle_beta   90.00
_cell.angle_gamma   90.00
#
_symmetry.space_group_name_H-M   'P 1'
#
loop_
_entity.id
_entity.type
_entity.pdbx_description
1 polymer ?
#
loop_
_entity_poly.entity_id
_entity_poly.type
_entity_poly.pdbx_seq_one_letter_code
_entity_poly.pdbx_strand_id
1 'polypeptide(L)'
;MARVEAALARADSRNWAAERRARTRHLIELGGLVHKAGLVELLEDDRATLLGLLLVAAGQLRGGGDEPPEVLRARWRHTGLRAFQAEREALAEAAGEIGIP
;
A
#
# COMPACT_ATOMS: atom_id res chain seq x y z
N MET A 1 -41.50 -5.42 16.86
CA MET A 1 -40.99 -5.73 15.51
C MET A 1 -40.24 -4.55 14.92
N ALA A 2 -40.85 -3.36 14.78
CA ALA A 2 -40.20 -2.20 14.18
C ALA A 2 -38.89 -1.77 14.88
N ARG A 3 -38.80 -1.92 16.19
CA ARG A 3 -37.60 -1.54 16.96
C ARG A 3 -36.41 -2.44 16.67
N VAL A 4 -36.66 -3.75 16.46
CA VAL A 4 -35.61 -4.71 16.16
C VAL A 4 -35.04 -4.47 14.76
N GLU A 5 -35.93 -4.23 13.79
CA GLU A 5 -35.52 -3.92 12.42
C GLU A 5 -34.71 -2.63 12.35
N ALA A 6 -35.12 -1.58 13.08
CA ALA A 6 -34.37 -0.34 13.14
C ALA A 6 -33.00 -0.49 13.80
N ALA A 7 -32.91 -1.33 14.85
CA ALA A 7 -31.65 -1.60 15.52
C ALA A 7 -30.69 -2.38 14.60
N LEU A 8 -31.20 -3.36 13.86
CA LEU A 8 -30.41 -4.13 12.89
C LEU A 8 -29.92 -3.24 11.74
N ALA A 9 -30.78 -2.37 11.22
CA ALA A 9 -30.40 -1.44 10.17
C ALA A 9 -29.30 -0.48 10.62
N ARG A 10 -29.38 0.02 11.88
CA ARG A 10 -28.33 0.87 12.42
C ARG A 10 -27.02 0.13 12.64
N ALA A 11 -27.07 -1.13 13.09
CA ALA A 11 -25.90 -1.98 13.26
C ALA A 11 -25.22 -2.24 11.91
N ASP A 12 -25.99 -2.58 10.88
CA ASP A 12 -25.47 -2.79 9.52
C ASP A 12 -24.84 -1.53 8.96
N SER A 13 -25.46 -0.37 9.17
CA SER A 13 -24.94 0.93 8.73
C SER A 13 -23.61 1.24 9.41
N ARG A 14 -23.47 0.97 10.72
CA ARG A 14 -22.22 1.18 11.45
C ARG A 14 -21.13 0.22 10.98
N ASN A 15 -21.47 -1.05 10.73
CA ASN A 15 -20.52 -2.04 10.21
C ASN A 15 -20.03 -1.65 8.83
N TRP A 16 -20.93 -1.22 7.95
CA TRP A 16 -20.59 -0.77 6.62
C TRP A 16 -19.66 0.45 6.65
N ALA A 17 -19.95 1.42 7.53
CA ALA A 17 -19.12 2.61 7.70
C ALA A 17 -17.72 2.26 8.24
N ALA A 18 -17.64 1.32 9.18
CA ALA A 18 -16.35 0.85 9.71
C ALA A 18 -15.52 0.15 8.65
N GLU A 19 -16.15 -0.72 7.85
CA GLU A 19 -15.49 -1.41 6.74
C GLU A 19 -14.98 -0.42 5.69
N ARG A 20 -15.77 0.58 5.39
CA ARG A 20 -15.42 1.63 4.43
C ARG A 20 -14.22 2.43 4.91
N ARG A 21 -14.18 2.80 6.20
CA ARG A 21 -13.04 3.51 6.79
C ARG A 21 -11.77 2.66 6.77
N ALA A 22 -11.90 1.37 7.07
CA ALA A 22 -10.76 0.45 7.04
C ALA A 22 -10.20 0.32 5.63
N ARG A 23 -11.07 0.21 4.63
CA ARG A 23 -10.66 0.14 3.22
C ARG A 23 -9.96 1.42 2.78
N THR A 24 -10.50 2.58 3.15
CA THR A 24 -9.91 3.87 2.83
C THR A 24 -8.51 4.01 3.44
N ARG A 25 -8.36 3.62 4.71
CA ARG A 25 -7.08 3.64 5.39
C ARG A 25 -6.07 2.73 4.69
N HIS A 26 -6.48 1.55 4.29
CA HIS A 26 -5.63 0.60 3.58
C HIS A 26 -5.16 1.18 2.24
N LEU A 27 -6.05 1.80 1.48
CA LEU A 27 -5.71 2.44 0.21
C LEU A 27 -4.74 3.61 0.40
N ILE A 28 -4.89 4.37 1.46
CA ILE A 28 -3.95 5.46 1.80
C ILE A 28 -2.56 4.89 2.09
N GLU A 29 -2.48 3.79 2.83
CA GLU A 29 -1.21 3.12 3.12
C GLU A 29 -0.54 2.63 1.83
N LEU A 30 -1.31 2.00 0.94
CA LEU A 30 -0.79 1.53 -0.35
C LEU A 30 -0.34 2.71 -1.22
N GLY A 31 -1.11 3.79 -1.25
CA GLY A 31 -0.72 5.02 -1.95
C GLY A 31 0.58 5.61 -1.41
N GLY A 32 0.79 5.52 -0.11
CA GLY A 32 2.04 5.92 0.53
C GLY A 32 3.24 5.13 0.04
N LEU A 33 3.06 3.85 -0.29
CA LEU A 33 4.14 3.03 -0.87
C LEU A 33 4.50 3.50 -2.28
N VAL A 34 3.52 3.88 -3.07
CA VAL A 34 3.75 4.43 -4.42
C VAL A 34 4.57 5.71 -4.32
N HIS A 35 4.23 6.58 -3.38
CA HIS A 35 4.96 7.82 -3.12
C HIS A 35 6.39 7.54 -2.64
N LYS A 36 6.56 6.61 -1.72
CA LYS A 36 7.85 6.19 -1.18
C LYS A 36 8.78 5.65 -2.27
N ALA A 37 8.22 4.94 -3.25
CA ALA A 37 8.98 4.44 -4.40
C ALA A 37 9.44 5.53 -5.35
N GLY A 38 8.97 6.78 -5.16
CA GLY A 38 9.33 7.90 -6.02
C GLY A 38 8.55 7.96 -7.32
N LEU A 39 7.57 7.08 -7.50
CA LEU A 39 6.83 6.98 -8.77
C LEU A 39 5.96 8.21 -9.05
N VAL A 40 5.43 8.85 -8.03
CA VAL A 40 4.59 10.04 -8.20
C VAL A 40 5.37 11.14 -8.94
N GLU A 41 6.60 11.39 -8.51
CA GLU A 41 7.45 12.40 -9.13
C GLU A 41 8.00 11.95 -10.48
N LEU A 42 8.46 10.69 -10.56
CA LEU A 42 9.05 10.14 -11.78
C LEU A 42 8.05 10.08 -12.94
N LEU A 43 6.78 9.84 -12.65
CA LEU A 43 5.73 9.75 -13.65
C LEU A 43 4.97 11.07 -13.82
N GLU A 44 5.41 12.12 -13.13
CA GLU A 44 4.76 13.45 -13.19
C GLU A 44 3.27 13.35 -12.87
N ASP A 45 2.92 12.49 -11.91
CA ASP A 45 1.54 12.27 -11.47
C ASP A 45 0.62 11.76 -12.59
N ASP A 46 1.18 11.12 -13.61
CA ASP A 46 0.41 10.52 -14.71
C ASP A 46 -0.22 9.20 -14.24
N ARG A 47 -1.51 9.25 -13.97
CA ARG A 47 -2.27 8.11 -13.45
C ARG A 47 -2.38 6.96 -14.46
N ALA A 48 -2.47 7.28 -15.74
CA ALA A 48 -2.53 6.27 -16.79
C ALA A 48 -1.23 5.46 -16.85
N THR A 49 -0.10 6.14 -16.79
CA THR A 49 1.21 5.47 -16.77
C THR A 49 1.38 4.62 -15.51
N LEU A 50 0.94 5.12 -14.36
CA LEU A 50 0.99 4.35 -13.11
C LEU A 50 0.14 3.10 -13.20
N LEU A 51 -1.09 3.22 -13.69
CA LEU A 51 -1.96 2.05 -13.87
C LEU A 51 -1.35 1.05 -14.85
N GLY A 52 -0.77 1.52 -15.95
CA GLY A 52 -0.10 0.67 -16.93
C GLY A 52 1.04 -0.12 -16.30
N LEU A 53 1.88 0.53 -15.51
CA LEU A 53 2.96 -0.13 -14.77
C LEU A 53 2.43 -1.22 -13.84
N LEU A 54 1.38 -0.91 -13.09
CA LEU A 54 0.78 -1.87 -12.16
C LEU A 54 0.13 -3.05 -12.90
N LEU A 55 -0.49 -2.79 -14.06
CA LEU A 55 -1.07 -3.84 -14.89
C LEU A 55 0.00 -4.78 -15.44
N VAL A 56 1.13 -4.25 -15.86
CA VAL A 56 2.27 -5.07 -16.30
C VAL A 56 2.77 -5.96 -15.16
N ALA A 57 2.96 -5.39 -13.98
CA ALA A 57 3.40 -6.15 -12.82
C ALA A 57 2.40 -7.25 -12.45
N ALA A 58 1.10 -6.92 -12.46
CA ALA A 58 0.06 -7.91 -12.18
C ALA A 58 0.05 -9.03 -13.22
N GLY A 59 0.25 -8.70 -14.49
CA GLY A 59 0.34 -9.69 -15.56
C GLY A 59 1.49 -10.66 -15.36
N GLN A 60 2.66 -10.15 -14.97
CA GLN A 60 3.82 -10.99 -14.66
C GLN A 60 3.54 -11.92 -13.48
N LEU A 61 2.87 -11.43 -12.45
CA LEU A 61 2.50 -12.23 -11.28
C LEU A 61 1.43 -13.28 -11.59
N ARG A 62 0.70 -13.12 -12.69
CA ARG A 62 -0.26 -14.11 -13.16
C ARG A 62 0.38 -15.15 -14.09
N GLY A 63 1.67 -15.05 -14.32
CA GLY A 63 2.41 -15.98 -15.18
C GLY A 63 2.61 -15.51 -16.61
N GLY A 64 2.31 -14.26 -16.93
CA GLY A 64 2.47 -13.71 -18.27
C GLY A 64 3.87 -13.24 -18.64
N GLY A 65 4.83 -13.36 -17.73
CA GLY A 65 6.21 -12.97 -17.98
C GLY A 65 7.14 -14.16 -18.18
N ASP A 66 8.40 -13.88 -18.42
CA ASP A 66 9.43 -14.90 -18.65
C ASP A 66 9.87 -15.61 -17.38
N GLU A 67 9.76 -14.93 -16.24
CA GLU A 67 10.15 -15.50 -14.96
C GLU A 67 8.96 -16.06 -14.18
N PRO A 68 9.18 -17.13 -13.39
CA PRO A 68 8.11 -17.65 -12.56
C PRO A 68 7.61 -16.60 -11.55
N PRO A 69 6.29 -16.52 -11.30
CA PRO A 69 5.74 -15.55 -10.36
C PRO A 69 6.34 -15.61 -8.96
N GLU A 70 6.66 -16.79 -8.47
CA GLU A 70 7.26 -16.99 -7.14
C GLU A 70 8.62 -16.32 -7.05
N VAL A 71 9.42 -16.39 -8.10
CA VAL A 71 10.75 -15.78 -8.16
C VAL A 71 10.63 -14.26 -8.18
N LEU A 72 9.72 -13.73 -8.99
CA LEU A 72 9.46 -12.30 -9.05
C LEU A 72 9.01 -11.76 -7.70
N ARG A 73 8.04 -12.43 -7.08
CA ARG A 73 7.52 -12.01 -5.79
C ARG A 73 8.61 -11.98 -4.73
N ALA A 74 9.46 -13.00 -4.68
CA ALA A 74 10.55 -13.09 -3.72
C ALA A 74 11.56 -11.97 -3.93
N ARG A 75 11.92 -11.67 -5.18
CA ARG A 75 12.86 -10.60 -5.53
C ARG A 75 12.29 -9.24 -5.15
N TRP A 76 11.05 -8.96 -5.52
CA TRP A 76 10.41 -7.68 -5.22
C TRP A 76 10.23 -7.49 -3.72
N ARG A 77 9.87 -8.55 -3.01
CA ARG A 77 9.76 -8.51 -1.55
C ARG A 77 11.10 -8.17 -0.90
N HIS A 78 12.17 -8.79 -1.36
CA HIS A 78 13.52 -8.54 -0.86
C HIS A 78 13.91 -7.07 -1.06
N THR A 79 13.67 -6.53 -2.26
CA THR A 79 13.95 -5.12 -2.56
C THR A 79 13.15 -4.19 -1.64
N GLY A 80 11.87 -4.47 -1.43
CA GLY A 80 11.01 -3.66 -0.57
C GLY A 80 11.45 -3.71 0.90
N LEU A 81 11.80 -4.88 1.41
CA LEU A 81 12.29 -5.03 2.78
C LEU A 81 13.58 -4.26 3.00
N ARG A 82 14.48 -4.27 2.02
CA ARG A 82 15.72 -3.49 2.11
C ARG A 82 15.46 -2.00 2.13
N ALA A 83 14.48 -1.53 1.36
CA ALA A 83 14.09 -0.13 1.35
C ALA A 83 13.52 0.30 2.70
N PHE A 84 12.67 -0.53 3.33
CA PHE A 84 12.15 -0.26 4.66
C PHE A 84 13.26 -0.22 5.71
N GLN A 85 14.23 -1.13 5.61
CA GLN A 85 15.36 -1.15 6.54
C GLN A 85 16.21 0.11 6.40
N ALA A 86 16.53 0.52 5.19
CA ALA A 86 17.28 1.74 4.92
C ALA A 86 16.57 2.98 5.49
N GLU A 87 15.25 3.03 5.36
CA GLU A 87 14.45 4.11 5.94
C GLU A 87 14.54 4.13 7.46
N ARG A 88 14.44 2.97 8.11
CA ARG A 88 14.57 2.88 9.57
C ARG A 88 15.94 3.32 10.04
N GLU A 89 17.00 2.93 9.33
CA GLU A 89 18.36 3.34 9.64
C GLU A 89 18.54 4.85 9.49
N ALA A 90 18.00 5.44 8.44
CA ALA A 90 18.06 6.88 8.23
C ALA A 90 17.32 7.64 9.33
N LEU A 91 16.15 7.14 9.75
CA LEU A 91 15.39 7.74 10.85
C LEU A 91 16.13 7.62 12.19
N ALA A 92 16.80 6.49 12.43
CA ALA A 92 17.59 6.28 13.63
C ALA A 92 18.80 7.22 13.68
N GLU A 93 19.49 7.42 12.55
CA GLU A 93 20.59 8.37 12.43
C GLU A 93 20.12 9.81 12.69
N ALA A 94 19.00 10.19 12.07
CA ALA A 94 18.43 11.52 12.27
C ALA A 94 18.04 11.75 13.74
N ALA A 95 17.44 10.74 14.39
CA ALA A 95 17.09 10.81 15.79
C ALA A 95 18.34 10.91 16.68
N GLY A 96 19.40 10.19 16.33
CA GLY A 96 20.68 10.25 17.03
C GLY A 96 21.33 11.61 16.94
N GLU A 97 21.27 12.25 15.77
CA GLU A 97 21.80 13.59 15.57
C GLU A 97 21.06 14.65 16.37
N ILE A 98 19.74 14.49 16.51
CA ILE A 98 18.89 15.46 17.23
C ILE A 98 18.96 15.22 18.74
N GLY A 99 19.10 13.98 19.16
CA GLY A 99 18.95 13.57 20.55
C GLY A 99 20.17 13.68 21.44
N ILE A 100 21.22 14.32 21.02
CA ILE A 100 22.46 14.34 21.81
C ILE A 100 22.53 15.53 22.77
N PRO A 101 22.66 15.33 24.03
CA PRO A 101 23.26 16.28 24.91
C PRO A 101 24.76 15.98 25.02
#